data_7aacafe9692caaac46bef0a0194ab17e
#
_entry.id   7aacafe9692caaac46bef0a0194ab17e
#
_cell.length_a   1.000
_cell.length_b   1.000
_cell.length_c   1.000
_cell.angle_alpha   90.00
_cell.angle_beta   90.00
_cell.angle_gamma   90.00
#
_symmetry.space_group_name_H-M   'P 1'
#
loop_
_entity.id
_entity.type
_entity.pdbx_description
1 polymer ?
#
loop_
_entity_poly.entity_id
_entity_poly.type
_entity_poly.pdbx_seq_one_letter_code
_entity_poly.pdbx_strand_id
1 'polypeptide(L)'
;MNGKLIVFEGVEGCGKTTQMHFCSQWLESLNISVVLTREPGGTELGKDLRGLLLSKSANKPISEITELLLYAADRAQHIEEELKPNLAMGKYILCDRYTDSTIAYQGYGRGLDMSLINNLNQIATGGLTSDITIWLDVDVEVGLSRKRGQAKLDRIEQETIAFHRRVQRGYTDLYVSYPSRIVRVDGSGSQEIVQQNIQKILQKRLFS
;
A
#
# COMPACT_ATOMS: atom_id res chain seq x y z
N MET A 1 23.35 -6.30 7.15
CA MET A 1 22.58 -6.02 5.90
C MET A 1 21.83 -4.71 6.13
N ASN A 2 21.68 -3.87 5.12
CA ASN A 2 20.84 -2.69 5.24
C ASN A 2 19.37 -3.11 5.25
N GLY A 3 18.54 -2.46 6.06
CA GLY A 3 17.09 -2.67 6.07
C GLY A 3 16.48 -2.42 4.69
N LYS A 4 15.33 -3.02 4.40
CA LYS A 4 14.63 -2.90 3.11
C LYS A 4 13.16 -2.58 3.33
N LEU A 5 12.63 -1.62 2.57
CA LEU A 5 11.21 -1.29 2.53
C LEU A 5 10.56 -1.93 1.30
N ILE A 6 9.75 -2.95 1.54
CA ILE A 6 8.98 -3.68 0.52
C ILE A 6 7.51 -3.30 0.69
N VAL A 7 6.94 -2.68 -0.32
CA VAL A 7 5.55 -2.19 -0.28
C VAL A 7 4.65 -3.12 -1.09
N PHE A 8 3.47 -3.40 -0.58
CA PHE A 8 2.42 -4.12 -1.28
C PHE A 8 1.30 -3.16 -1.65
N GLU A 9 0.97 -3.09 -2.93
CA GLU A 9 -0.03 -2.19 -3.49
C GLU A 9 -1.06 -2.95 -4.33
N GLY A 10 -2.17 -2.30 -4.61
CA GLY A 10 -3.26 -2.83 -5.43
C GLY A 10 -4.63 -2.48 -4.86
N VAL A 11 -5.67 -2.74 -5.66
CA VAL A 11 -7.07 -2.47 -5.29
C VAL A 11 -7.53 -3.31 -4.09
N GLU A 12 -8.71 -3.00 -3.57
CA GLU A 12 -9.27 -3.74 -2.44
C GLU A 12 -9.52 -5.21 -2.82
N GLY A 13 -9.28 -6.13 -1.88
CA GLY A 13 -9.48 -7.58 -2.11
C GLY A 13 -8.45 -8.26 -3.03
N CYS A 14 -7.40 -7.56 -3.47
CA CYS A 14 -6.37 -8.17 -4.34
C CYS A 14 -5.43 -9.17 -3.62
N GLY A 15 -5.52 -9.33 -2.29
CA GLY A 15 -4.78 -10.35 -1.54
C GLY A 15 -3.51 -9.86 -0.84
N LYS A 16 -3.27 -8.52 -0.71
CA LYS A 16 -2.07 -7.94 -0.07
C LYS A 16 -1.75 -8.59 1.27
N THR A 17 -2.67 -8.58 2.21
CA THR A 17 -2.46 -9.08 3.57
C THR A 17 -2.01 -10.55 3.57
N THR A 18 -2.65 -11.40 2.77
CA THR A 18 -2.29 -12.82 2.64
C THR A 18 -0.87 -12.98 2.10
N GLN A 19 -0.53 -12.26 1.04
CA GLN A 19 0.79 -12.35 0.41
C GLN A 19 1.90 -11.75 1.29
N MET A 20 1.60 -10.71 2.07
CA MET A 20 2.54 -10.18 3.05
C MET A 20 2.86 -11.20 4.15
N HIS A 21 1.87 -11.93 4.67
CA HIS A 21 2.12 -12.99 5.65
C HIS A 21 2.98 -14.13 5.07
N PHE A 22 2.69 -14.59 3.85
CA PHE A 22 3.54 -15.59 3.20
C PHE A 22 4.96 -15.08 2.95
N CYS A 23 5.09 -13.82 2.53
CA CYS A 23 6.38 -13.18 2.32
C CYS A 23 7.18 -13.07 3.62
N SER A 24 6.53 -12.68 4.73
CA SER A 24 7.15 -12.62 6.06
C SER A 24 7.70 -13.99 6.47
N GLN A 25 6.87 -15.03 6.44
CA GLN A 25 7.28 -16.39 6.80
C GLN A 25 8.46 -16.89 5.95
N TRP A 26 8.45 -16.59 4.65
CA TRP A 26 9.54 -16.94 3.77
C TRP A 26 10.84 -16.19 4.12
N LEU A 27 10.80 -14.88 4.32
CA LEU A 27 11.97 -14.09 4.70
C LEU A 27 12.53 -14.52 6.07
N GLU A 28 11.66 -14.80 7.04
CA GLU A 28 12.03 -15.31 8.35
C GLU A 28 12.72 -16.69 8.26
N SER A 29 12.28 -17.54 7.33
CA SER A 29 12.96 -18.84 7.04
C SER A 29 14.39 -18.66 6.50
N LEU A 30 14.69 -17.48 5.95
CA LEU A 30 16.03 -17.09 5.53
C LEU A 30 16.83 -16.35 6.63
N ASN A 31 16.34 -16.36 7.88
CA ASN A 31 16.89 -15.64 9.03
C ASN A 31 16.92 -14.11 8.86
N ILE A 32 15.99 -13.55 8.12
CA ILE A 32 15.81 -12.10 7.96
C ILE A 32 14.74 -11.63 8.94
N SER A 33 15.07 -10.63 9.76
CA SER A 33 14.10 -10.01 10.67
C SER A 33 13.10 -9.15 9.89
N VAL A 34 11.81 -9.41 10.07
CA VAL A 34 10.72 -8.76 9.32
C VAL A 34 9.81 -7.97 10.27
N VAL A 35 9.34 -6.82 9.80
CA VAL A 35 8.28 -6.03 10.41
C VAL A 35 7.11 -5.94 9.44
N LEU A 36 5.91 -6.30 9.87
CA LEU A 36 4.68 -6.11 9.13
C LEU A 36 3.99 -4.82 9.57
N THR A 37 3.68 -3.94 8.64
CA THR A 37 3.01 -2.67 8.92
C THR A 37 2.06 -2.27 7.81
N ARG A 38 1.37 -1.12 7.96
CA ARG A 38 0.40 -0.63 6.98
C ARG A 38 0.23 0.88 7.03
N GLU A 39 -0.28 1.46 5.96
CA GLU A 39 -0.81 2.82 5.91
C GLU A 39 -2.26 2.84 5.37
N PRO A 40 -3.18 3.56 6.03
CA PRO A 40 -2.99 4.22 7.32
C PRO A 40 -3.08 3.22 8.48
N GLY A 41 -2.52 3.60 9.64
CA GLY A 41 -2.73 2.87 10.90
C GLY A 41 -1.55 2.04 11.40
N GLY A 42 -0.33 2.37 10.99
CA GLY A 42 0.90 1.71 11.45
C GLY A 42 1.37 2.13 12.85
N THR A 43 0.85 3.24 13.40
CA THR A 43 1.19 3.77 14.73
C THR A 43 -0.07 3.95 15.58
N GLU A 44 0.05 4.30 16.87
CA GLU A 44 -1.14 4.59 17.70
C GLU A 44 -1.92 5.79 17.15
N LEU A 45 -1.26 6.91 16.84
CA LEU A 45 -1.89 8.04 16.17
C LEU A 45 -2.49 7.63 14.83
N GLY A 46 -1.77 6.79 14.07
CA GLY A 46 -2.22 6.27 12.79
C GLY A 46 -3.52 5.46 12.89
N LYS A 47 -3.73 4.69 13.98
CA LYS A 47 -4.99 3.96 14.21
C LYS A 47 -6.17 4.90 14.37
N ASP A 48 -5.98 6.02 15.09
CA ASP A 48 -7.02 7.03 15.25
C ASP A 48 -7.35 7.70 13.91
N LEU A 49 -6.31 8.10 13.16
CA LEU A 49 -6.47 8.68 11.81
C LEU A 49 -7.16 7.71 10.85
N ARG A 50 -6.81 6.42 10.90
CA ARG A 50 -7.49 5.36 10.14
C ARG A 50 -8.97 5.26 10.52
N GLY A 51 -9.27 5.34 11.82
CA GLY A 51 -10.67 5.37 12.32
C GLY A 51 -11.46 6.51 11.68
N LEU A 52 -10.90 7.71 11.63
CA LEU A 52 -11.51 8.88 10.99
C LEU A 52 -11.67 8.68 9.48
N LEU A 53 -10.60 8.27 8.79
CA LEU A 53 -10.56 8.10 7.33
C LEU A 53 -11.54 7.06 6.80
N LEU A 54 -11.72 5.94 7.51
CA LEU A 54 -12.51 4.81 7.07
C LEU A 54 -13.93 4.76 7.68
N SER A 55 -14.20 5.64 8.67
CA SER A 55 -15.52 5.69 9.33
C SER A 55 -16.62 6.10 8.35
N LYS A 56 -17.78 5.40 8.47
CA LYS A 56 -19.02 5.71 7.76
C LYS A 56 -19.90 6.70 8.51
N SER A 57 -19.58 6.99 9.77
CA SER A 57 -20.49 7.64 10.70
C SER A 57 -20.51 9.17 10.60
N ALA A 58 -19.79 9.75 9.67
CA ALA A 58 -19.84 11.20 9.52
C ALA A 58 -21.15 11.61 8.82
N ASN A 59 -22.01 12.33 9.54
CA ASN A 59 -23.13 13.07 8.94
C ASN A 59 -22.64 14.12 7.91
N LYS A 60 -21.33 14.31 7.80
CA LYS A 60 -20.67 15.18 6.82
C LYS A 60 -19.53 14.42 6.15
N PRO A 61 -19.42 14.42 4.82
CA PRO A 61 -18.33 13.81 4.11
C PRO A 61 -16.99 14.52 4.42
N ILE A 62 -15.91 13.76 4.51
CA ILE A 62 -14.56 14.32 4.55
C ILE A 62 -14.25 14.89 3.16
N SER A 63 -13.78 16.15 3.09
CA SER A 63 -13.35 16.73 1.82
C SER A 63 -12.11 16.03 1.28
N GLU A 64 -11.93 16.02 -0.03
CA GLU A 64 -10.83 15.32 -0.70
C GLU A 64 -9.46 15.82 -0.24
N ILE A 65 -9.33 17.13 -0.01
CA ILE A 65 -8.09 17.74 0.52
C ILE A 65 -7.87 17.32 1.98
N THR A 66 -8.92 17.29 2.81
CA THR A 66 -8.79 16.82 4.20
C THR A 66 -8.39 15.34 4.22
N GLU A 67 -8.98 14.51 3.35
CA GLU A 67 -8.59 13.10 3.19
C GLU A 67 -7.09 12.97 2.86
N LEU A 68 -6.61 13.71 1.87
CA LEU A 68 -5.20 13.74 1.48
C LEU A 68 -4.27 14.16 2.63
N LEU A 69 -4.63 15.21 3.36
CA LEU A 69 -3.83 15.71 4.50
C LEU A 69 -3.78 14.71 5.66
N LEU A 70 -4.87 14.00 5.94
CA LEU A 70 -4.89 12.96 6.97
C LEU A 70 -4.02 11.77 6.59
N TYR A 71 -4.00 11.34 5.31
CA TYR A 71 -3.08 10.31 4.84
C TYR A 71 -1.62 10.77 4.93
N ALA A 72 -1.34 12.03 4.62
CA ALA A 72 0.01 12.57 4.75
C ALA A 72 0.47 12.66 6.21
N ALA A 73 -0.42 13.04 7.13
CA ALA A 73 -0.14 13.09 8.58
C ALA A 73 0.14 11.69 9.15
N ASP A 74 -0.69 10.69 8.79
CA ASP A 74 -0.46 9.27 9.16
C ASP A 74 0.93 8.81 8.69
N ARG A 75 1.25 9.05 7.43
CA ARG A 75 2.53 8.67 6.83
C ARG A 75 3.71 9.33 7.53
N ALA A 76 3.65 10.62 7.79
CA ALA A 76 4.73 11.34 8.47
C ALA A 76 5.05 10.73 9.83
N GLN A 77 4.02 10.42 10.64
CA GLN A 77 4.19 9.74 11.92
C GLN A 77 4.76 8.33 11.77
N HIS A 78 4.23 7.56 10.82
CA HIS A 78 4.66 6.19 10.55
C HIS A 78 6.13 6.11 10.12
N ILE A 79 6.59 7.06 9.32
CA ILE A 79 8.00 7.16 8.90
C ILE A 79 8.93 7.33 10.11
N GLU A 80 8.63 8.27 10.99
CA GLU A 80 9.52 8.60 12.11
C GLU A 80 9.47 7.54 13.21
N GLU A 81 8.30 7.01 13.50
CA GLU A 81 8.09 6.12 14.63
C GLU A 81 8.42 4.65 14.31
N GLU A 82 8.13 4.20 13.07
CA GLU A 82 8.25 2.79 12.69
C GLU A 82 9.27 2.53 11.57
N LEU A 83 9.17 3.26 10.43
CA LEU A 83 9.96 2.84 9.27
C LEU A 83 11.44 3.15 9.46
N LYS A 84 11.82 4.38 9.77
CA LYS A 84 13.22 4.78 9.93
C LYS A 84 13.96 3.98 11.01
N PRO A 85 13.41 3.80 12.25
CA PRO A 85 14.08 3.02 13.28
C PRO A 85 14.31 1.56 12.89
N ASN A 86 13.29 0.91 12.31
CA ASN A 86 13.40 -0.50 11.93
C ASN A 86 14.36 -0.71 10.74
N LEU A 87 14.37 0.20 9.76
CA LEU A 87 15.34 0.18 8.65
C LEU A 87 16.77 0.39 9.15
N ALA A 88 16.98 1.29 10.12
CA ALA A 88 18.27 1.53 10.73
C ALA A 88 18.80 0.30 11.49
N MET A 89 17.92 -0.52 12.08
CA MET A 89 18.25 -1.80 12.69
C MET A 89 18.50 -2.93 11.66
N GLY A 90 18.44 -2.64 10.36
CA GLY A 90 18.66 -3.62 9.30
C GLY A 90 17.48 -4.57 9.06
N LYS A 91 16.28 -4.27 9.60
CA LYS A 91 15.08 -5.11 9.40
C LYS A 91 14.47 -4.88 8.02
N TYR A 92 13.83 -5.92 7.48
CA TYR A 92 12.98 -5.79 6.31
C TYR A 92 11.58 -5.39 6.75
N ILE A 93 11.00 -4.38 6.10
CA ILE A 93 9.65 -3.91 6.38
C ILE A 93 8.75 -4.28 5.22
N LEU A 94 7.67 -5.01 5.51
CA LEU A 94 6.59 -5.26 4.56
C LEU A 94 5.44 -4.31 4.91
N CYS A 95 5.14 -3.38 4.01
CA CYS A 95 4.15 -2.33 4.25
C CYS A 95 2.94 -2.51 3.32
N ASP A 96 1.72 -2.63 3.88
CA ASP A 96 0.47 -2.59 3.12
C ASP A 96 0.11 -1.14 2.82
N ARG A 97 0.37 -0.72 1.59
CA ARG A 97 0.24 0.64 1.04
C ARG A 97 1.32 1.63 1.50
N TYR A 98 1.61 2.57 0.59
CA TYR A 98 2.55 3.66 0.81
C TYR A 98 2.21 4.83 -0.14
N THR A 99 3.20 5.58 -0.60
CA THR A 99 3.02 6.76 -1.47
C THR A 99 2.28 6.48 -2.77
N ASP A 100 2.44 5.30 -3.36
CA ASP A 100 1.78 4.93 -4.60
C ASP A 100 0.25 4.83 -4.43
N SER A 101 -0.23 4.41 -3.25
CA SER A 101 -1.65 4.47 -2.89
C SER A 101 -2.19 5.91 -2.93
N THR A 102 -1.47 6.90 -2.42
CA THR A 102 -1.93 8.29 -2.46
C THR A 102 -2.07 8.80 -3.89
N ILE A 103 -1.11 8.47 -4.75
CA ILE A 103 -1.19 8.82 -6.17
C ILE A 103 -2.40 8.15 -6.83
N ALA A 104 -2.60 6.86 -6.59
CA ALA A 104 -3.69 6.11 -7.20
C ALA A 104 -5.07 6.56 -6.68
N TYR A 105 -5.24 6.70 -5.36
CA TYR A 105 -6.55 7.00 -4.75
C TYR A 105 -6.89 8.48 -4.78
N GLN A 106 -6.02 9.36 -4.30
CA GLN A 106 -6.29 10.80 -4.23
C GLN A 106 -6.03 11.49 -5.58
N GLY A 107 -5.02 11.04 -6.34
CA GLY A 107 -4.75 11.57 -7.67
C GLY A 107 -5.75 11.06 -8.70
N TYR A 108 -5.65 9.80 -9.09
CA TYR A 108 -6.52 9.23 -10.13
C TYR A 108 -7.96 9.03 -9.66
N GLY A 109 -8.15 8.54 -8.44
CA GLY A 109 -9.48 8.28 -7.87
C GLY A 109 -10.29 9.56 -7.63
N ARG A 110 -9.73 10.51 -6.84
CA ARG A 110 -10.38 11.80 -6.50
C ARG A 110 -10.17 12.89 -7.56
N GLY A 111 -9.11 12.80 -8.37
CA GLY A 111 -8.78 13.81 -9.37
C GLY A 111 -8.01 15.03 -8.80
N LEU A 112 -7.35 14.87 -7.66
CA LEU A 112 -6.53 15.93 -7.09
C LEU A 112 -5.25 16.14 -7.90
N ASP A 113 -4.72 17.36 -7.81
CA ASP A 113 -3.50 17.77 -8.51
C ASP A 113 -2.28 16.91 -8.11
N MET A 114 -1.60 16.36 -9.11
CA MET A 114 -0.45 15.48 -8.91
C MET A 114 0.76 16.19 -8.32
N SER A 115 0.94 17.47 -8.59
CA SER A 115 2.05 18.25 -8.03
C SER A 115 1.86 18.46 -6.52
N LEU A 116 0.63 18.72 -6.10
CA LEU A 116 0.28 18.80 -4.69
C LEU A 116 0.54 17.45 -3.97
N ILE A 117 0.09 16.35 -4.56
CA ILE A 117 0.29 15.01 -3.99
C ILE A 117 1.76 14.67 -3.87
N ASN A 118 2.56 14.91 -4.91
CA ASN A 118 3.98 14.63 -4.90
C ASN A 118 4.72 15.47 -3.86
N ASN A 119 4.37 16.75 -3.72
CA ASN A 119 4.95 17.63 -2.69
C ASN A 119 4.61 17.15 -1.27
N LEU A 120 3.36 16.77 -1.01
CA LEU A 120 2.95 16.23 0.29
C LEU A 120 3.61 14.87 0.58
N ASN A 121 3.71 13.98 -0.41
CA ASN A 121 4.44 12.73 -0.26
C ASN A 121 5.92 13.01 0.09
N GLN A 122 6.56 13.94 -0.60
CA GLN A 122 7.96 14.31 -0.31
C GLN A 122 8.13 14.87 1.12
N ILE A 123 7.22 15.73 1.55
CA ILE A 123 7.22 16.29 2.92
C ILE A 123 7.00 15.16 3.95
N ALA A 124 5.97 14.34 3.76
CA ALA A 124 5.61 13.30 4.70
C ALA A 124 6.66 12.19 4.82
N THR A 125 7.37 11.88 3.72
CA THR A 125 8.37 10.79 3.73
C THR A 125 9.78 11.28 4.04
N GLY A 126 10.05 12.58 3.95
CA GLY A 126 11.41 13.11 3.97
C GLY A 126 12.26 12.50 2.85
N GLY A 127 11.64 12.07 1.75
CA GLY A 127 12.29 11.44 0.60
C GLY A 127 12.50 9.92 0.72
N LEU A 128 12.06 9.26 1.80
CA LEU A 128 12.13 7.81 1.91
C LEU A 128 11.24 7.16 0.85
N THR A 129 11.84 6.31 0.01
CA THR A 129 11.16 5.56 -1.04
C THR A 129 11.23 4.05 -0.77
N SER A 130 10.30 3.27 -1.31
CA SER A 130 10.39 1.81 -1.26
C SER A 130 11.57 1.30 -2.09
N ASP A 131 12.26 0.26 -1.58
CA ASP A 131 13.25 -0.49 -2.37
C ASP A 131 12.56 -1.26 -3.51
N ILE A 132 11.37 -1.80 -3.23
CA ILE A 132 10.51 -2.46 -4.22
C ILE A 132 9.05 -2.31 -3.83
N THR A 133 8.18 -2.08 -4.81
CA THR A 133 6.74 -2.14 -4.67
C THR A 133 6.21 -3.33 -5.46
N ILE A 134 5.50 -4.24 -4.80
CA ILE A 134 4.76 -5.34 -5.39
C ILE A 134 3.33 -4.89 -5.64
N TRP A 135 2.98 -4.63 -6.89
CA TRP A 135 1.61 -4.31 -7.26
C TRP A 135 0.87 -5.60 -7.62
N LEU A 136 -0.08 -5.99 -6.76
CA LEU A 136 -0.99 -7.11 -7.01
C LEU A 136 -2.12 -6.62 -7.92
N ASP A 137 -2.01 -6.95 -9.20
CA ASP A 137 -2.99 -6.58 -10.21
C ASP A 137 -4.11 -7.63 -10.25
N VAL A 138 -5.31 -7.21 -9.86
CA VAL A 138 -6.54 -7.99 -9.89
C VAL A 138 -7.63 -7.11 -10.46
N ASP A 139 -8.50 -7.68 -11.29
CA ASP A 139 -9.68 -6.98 -11.76
C ASP A 139 -10.48 -6.38 -10.60
N VAL A 140 -10.91 -5.13 -10.77
CA VAL A 140 -11.63 -4.35 -9.73
C VAL A 140 -12.86 -5.08 -9.21
N GLU A 141 -13.65 -5.67 -10.11
CA GLU A 141 -14.91 -6.33 -9.75
C GLU A 141 -14.64 -7.63 -8.98
N VAL A 142 -13.58 -8.36 -9.38
CA VAL A 142 -13.11 -9.55 -8.66
C VAL A 142 -12.61 -9.18 -7.26
N GLY A 143 -11.79 -8.14 -7.13
CA GLY A 143 -11.30 -7.67 -5.83
C GLY A 143 -12.43 -7.26 -4.90
N LEU A 144 -13.36 -6.43 -5.36
CA LEU A 144 -14.52 -5.98 -4.59
C LEU A 144 -15.47 -7.14 -4.22
N SER A 145 -15.64 -8.13 -5.10
CA SER A 145 -16.48 -9.30 -4.81
C SER A 145 -15.90 -10.14 -3.66
N ARG A 146 -14.59 -10.31 -3.61
CA ARG A 146 -13.91 -11.01 -2.50
C ARG A 146 -14.13 -10.31 -1.15
N LYS A 147 -14.28 -8.99 -1.15
CA LYS A 147 -14.54 -8.19 0.06
C LYS A 147 -16.00 -8.22 0.50
N ARG A 148 -16.95 -8.18 -0.42
CA ARG A 148 -18.40 -8.16 -0.11
C ARG A 148 -18.86 -9.37 0.70
N GLY A 149 -18.14 -10.49 0.66
CA GLY A 149 -18.43 -11.70 1.42
C GLY A 149 -17.90 -11.72 2.86
N GLN A 150 -17.10 -10.74 3.30
CA GLN A 150 -16.30 -10.89 4.53
C GLN A 150 -16.62 -9.90 5.65
N ALA A 151 -17.10 -8.69 5.40
CA ALA A 151 -17.37 -7.68 6.43
C ALA A 151 -18.18 -6.50 5.90
N LYS A 152 -18.58 -5.61 6.81
CA LYS A 152 -19.18 -4.32 6.49
C LYS A 152 -18.12 -3.45 5.77
N LEU A 153 -18.34 -3.11 4.50
CA LEU A 153 -17.46 -2.30 3.67
C LEU A 153 -17.15 -0.95 4.33
N ASP A 154 -15.92 -0.48 4.27
CA ASP A 154 -15.54 0.86 4.73
C ASP A 154 -15.95 1.97 3.73
N ARG A 155 -15.60 3.23 4.04
CA ARG A 155 -15.96 4.39 3.22
C ARG A 155 -15.34 4.34 1.81
N ILE A 156 -14.11 3.90 1.70
CA ILE A 156 -13.39 3.80 0.40
C ILE A 156 -13.90 2.61 -0.40
N GLU A 157 -14.13 1.47 0.26
CA GLU A 157 -14.67 0.26 -0.38
C GLU A 157 -16.11 0.46 -0.94
N GLN A 158 -16.83 1.48 -0.47
CA GLN A 158 -18.16 1.85 -0.95
C GLN A 158 -18.16 2.78 -2.16
N GLU A 159 -17.02 3.27 -2.56
CA GLU A 159 -16.90 4.11 -3.77
C GLU A 159 -17.37 3.35 -5.01
N THR A 160 -17.70 4.10 -6.05
CA THR A 160 -18.22 3.54 -7.30
C THR A 160 -17.16 2.67 -8.00
N ILE A 161 -17.61 1.71 -8.82
CA ILE A 161 -16.71 0.92 -9.67
C ILE A 161 -15.86 1.84 -10.56
N ALA A 162 -16.43 2.94 -11.05
CA ALA A 162 -15.71 3.93 -11.85
C ALA A 162 -14.54 4.57 -11.08
N PHE A 163 -14.69 4.83 -9.77
CA PHE A 163 -13.62 5.29 -8.90
C PHE A 163 -12.50 4.24 -8.82
N HIS A 164 -12.83 2.99 -8.50
CA HIS A 164 -11.84 1.92 -8.38
C HIS A 164 -11.12 1.60 -9.70
N ARG A 165 -11.81 1.75 -10.85
CA ARG A 165 -11.16 1.63 -12.17
C ARG A 165 -10.16 2.76 -12.42
N ARG A 166 -10.45 4.00 -11.98
CA ARG A 166 -9.45 5.09 -12.04
C ARG A 166 -8.25 4.80 -11.15
N VAL A 167 -8.47 4.27 -9.94
CA VAL A 167 -7.39 3.84 -9.05
C VAL A 167 -6.51 2.77 -9.71
N GLN A 168 -7.11 1.75 -10.32
CA GLN A 168 -6.37 0.70 -11.05
C GLN A 168 -5.56 1.28 -12.20
N ARG A 169 -6.12 2.24 -12.94
CA ARG A 169 -5.37 2.96 -13.98
C ARG A 169 -4.17 3.70 -13.38
N GLY A 170 -4.32 4.33 -12.23
CA GLY A 170 -3.22 4.98 -11.52
C GLY A 170 -2.07 4.02 -11.23
N TYR A 171 -2.35 2.81 -10.75
CA TYR A 171 -1.33 1.78 -10.56
C TYR A 171 -0.68 1.33 -11.86
N THR A 172 -1.45 1.22 -12.95
CA THR A 172 -0.92 0.87 -14.28
C THR A 172 0.08 1.93 -14.75
N ASP A 173 -0.28 3.20 -14.65
CA ASP A 173 0.57 4.31 -15.09
C ASP A 173 1.83 4.43 -14.21
N LEU A 174 1.71 4.19 -12.90
CA LEU A 174 2.84 4.12 -11.97
C LEU A 174 3.81 2.98 -12.33
N TYR A 175 3.30 1.79 -12.63
CA TYR A 175 4.12 0.66 -13.06
C TYR A 175 4.91 0.97 -14.34
N VAL A 176 4.28 1.61 -15.31
CA VAL A 176 4.93 2.02 -16.56
C VAL A 176 5.99 3.11 -16.30
N SER A 177 5.71 4.05 -15.38
CA SER A 177 6.61 5.17 -15.07
C SER A 177 7.81 4.77 -14.20
N TYR A 178 7.66 3.76 -13.35
CA TYR A 178 8.69 3.34 -12.38
C TYR A 178 9.04 1.85 -12.44
N PRO A 179 9.41 1.29 -13.61
CA PRO A 179 9.62 -0.16 -13.80
C PRO A 179 10.79 -0.74 -13.00
N SER A 180 11.73 0.09 -12.57
CA SER A 180 12.84 -0.32 -11.70
C SER A 180 12.41 -0.56 -10.26
N ARG A 181 11.36 0.14 -9.77
CA ARG A 181 10.86 0.10 -8.40
C ARG A 181 9.58 -0.72 -8.26
N ILE A 182 8.66 -0.60 -9.20
CA ILE A 182 7.34 -1.25 -9.14
C ILE A 182 7.36 -2.50 -10.01
N VAL A 183 6.91 -3.62 -9.44
CA VAL A 183 6.76 -4.89 -10.15
C VAL A 183 5.31 -5.33 -10.10
N ARG A 184 4.72 -5.54 -11.27
CA ARG A 184 3.36 -6.06 -11.41
C ARG A 184 3.36 -7.56 -11.21
N VAL A 185 2.45 -8.06 -10.37
CA VAL A 185 2.17 -9.47 -10.15
C VAL A 185 0.68 -9.71 -10.43
N ASP A 186 0.38 -10.64 -11.31
CA ASP A 186 -0.99 -11.10 -11.53
C ASP A 186 -1.52 -11.78 -10.27
N GLY A 187 -2.48 -11.14 -9.60
CA GLY A 187 -3.12 -11.61 -8.39
C GLY A 187 -4.38 -12.46 -8.62
N SER A 188 -4.67 -12.84 -9.86
CA SER A 188 -5.86 -13.65 -10.21
C SER A 188 -5.67 -15.16 -9.94
N GLY A 189 -4.43 -15.63 -9.88
CA GLY A 189 -4.08 -17.02 -9.63
C GLY A 189 -4.38 -17.50 -8.19
N SER A 190 -4.07 -18.76 -7.91
CA SER A 190 -4.14 -19.27 -6.53
C SER A 190 -3.13 -18.55 -5.63
N GLN A 191 -3.38 -18.56 -4.32
CA GLN A 191 -2.51 -17.88 -3.34
C GLN A 191 -1.06 -18.36 -3.42
N GLU A 192 -0.88 -19.65 -3.66
CA GLU A 192 0.43 -20.32 -3.76
C GLU A 192 1.19 -19.89 -5.03
N ILE A 193 0.50 -19.78 -6.17
CA ILE A 193 1.10 -19.32 -7.43
C ILE A 193 1.55 -17.87 -7.30
N VAL A 194 0.70 -17.01 -6.74
CA VAL A 194 1.03 -15.60 -6.49
C VAL A 194 2.22 -15.47 -5.54
N GLN A 195 2.24 -16.26 -4.45
CA GLN A 195 3.35 -16.32 -3.51
C GLN A 195 4.66 -16.72 -4.20
N GLN A 196 4.66 -17.80 -4.99
CA GLN A 196 5.86 -18.25 -5.70
C GLN A 196 6.40 -17.18 -6.66
N ASN A 197 5.52 -16.47 -7.34
CA ASN A 197 5.91 -15.37 -8.24
C ASN A 197 6.55 -14.21 -7.46
N ILE A 198 5.97 -13.82 -6.32
CA ILE A 198 6.54 -12.79 -5.45
C ILE A 198 7.92 -13.22 -4.93
N GLN A 199 8.06 -14.45 -4.44
CA GLN A 199 9.34 -14.96 -3.96
C GLN A 199 10.43 -14.91 -5.04
N LYS A 200 10.15 -15.36 -6.26
CA LYS A 200 11.08 -15.28 -7.40
C LYS A 200 11.51 -13.85 -7.69
N ILE A 201 10.58 -12.90 -7.63
CA ILE A 201 10.86 -11.48 -7.84
C ILE A 201 11.78 -10.96 -6.74
N LEU A 202 11.42 -11.18 -5.48
CA LEU A 202 12.20 -10.72 -4.34
C LEU A 202 13.58 -11.38 -4.30
N GLN A 203 13.67 -12.66 -4.62
CA GLN A 203 14.96 -13.37 -4.70
C GLN A 203 15.88 -12.73 -5.73
N LYS A 204 15.36 -12.40 -6.91
CA LYS A 204 16.11 -11.72 -7.98
C LYS A 204 16.50 -10.29 -7.64
N ARG A 205 15.64 -9.56 -6.92
CA ARG A 205 15.81 -8.11 -6.71
C ARG A 205 16.59 -7.76 -5.44
N LEU A 206 16.56 -8.62 -4.43
CA LEU A 206 17.13 -8.32 -3.10
C LEU A 206 18.38 -9.15 -2.78
N PHE A 207 18.58 -10.28 -3.47
CA PHE A 207 19.65 -11.24 -3.16
C PHE A 207 20.58 -11.55 -4.36
N SER A 208 20.38 -10.88 -5.51
CA SER A 208 21.23 -11.03 -6.71
C SER A 208 22.37 -10.02 -6.74
#